data_c17a5e0515e327ca35af9a3692a445bb
#
_entry.id   c17a5e0515e327ca35af9a3692a445bb
#
_cell.length_a   1.000
_cell.length_b   1.000
_cell.length_c   1.000
_cell.angle_alpha   90.00
_cell.angle_beta   90.00
_cell.angle_gamma   90.00
#
_symmetry.space_group_name_H-M   'P 1'
#
loop_
_entity.id
_entity.type
_entity.pdbx_description
1 polymer ?
#
loop_
_entity_poly.entity_id
_entity_poly.type
_entity_poly.pdbx_seq_one_letter_code
_entity_poly.pdbx_strand_id
1 'polypeptide(L)'
;MNPTEERRDPSPAEEFAASRVDEARRGRARDALLALVVLLGLVQTSALARWLDAHREPEDTFASYEELYVKPETARRLSLGFNGVAADWYWLRSLQYVGRKVEAYQGEFTLDDMRPLGIRNLGALLEQAVALDPQFTAAYEFGAVVLPSIDRDAAVRLVERGIRENQGDWRLYQHLGYIHWQAGHFREARAAYEAGARQSGAPAWMHVMAAQMNAQGGSRAVAREMYQRMYEGAADEQVRTLAVTRLAQLESLEERDRIRQVLNDFRNRAGRCPADWREVAPQLRAAKLGLDATGAPLDPSNVRYVLDTAACDVSLGEGSKIPTK
;
A
#
# COMPACT_ATOMS: atom_id res chain seq x y z
N MET A 1 35.56 22.48 -94.66
CA MET A 1 35.56 23.46 -93.57
C MET A 1 34.59 22.99 -92.50
N ASN A 2 35.13 22.54 -91.43
CA ASN A 2 34.38 21.99 -90.31
C ASN A 2 34.40 23.03 -89.16
N PRO A 3 33.29 23.53 -88.64
CA PRO A 3 33.33 24.49 -87.54
C PRO A 3 33.57 23.68 -86.25
N THR A 4 34.67 23.98 -85.58
CA THR A 4 34.98 23.54 -84.23
C THR A 4 33.95 24.13 -83.28
N GLU A 5 33.14 23.24 -82.62
CA GLU A 5 32.25 23.56 -81.54
C GLU A 5 33.09 23.91 -80.30
N GLU A 6 33.16 25.21 -79.99
CA GLU A 6 33.85 25.77 -78.84
C GLU A 6 33.08 25.38 -77.58
N ARG A 7 33.59 24.43 -76.88
CA ARG A 7 33.04 24.01 -75.53
C ARG A 7 33.25 25.19 -74.61
N ARG A 8 32.20 25.95 -74.27
CA ARG A 8 32.25 27.00 -73.26
C ARG A 8 32.35 26.31 -71.91
N ASP A 9 33.45 26.52 -71.15
CA ASP A 9 33.57 26.14 -69.77
C ASP A 9 32.51 26.90 -68.93
N PRO A 10 31.83 26.21 -68.00
CA PRO A 10 30.79 26.84 -67.17
C PRO A 10 31.40 28.01 -66.37
N SER A 11 30.68 29.11 -66.24
CA SER A 11 31.10 30.21 -65.36
C SER A 11 31.11 29.84 -63.92
N PRO A 12 31.95 30.44 -63.04
CA PRO A 12 32.00 30.16 -61.60
C PRO A 12 30.63 30.33 -60.91
N ALA A 13 29.75 31.17 -61.46
CA ALA A 13 28.38 31.33 -60.95
C ALA A 13 27.46 30.14 -61.26
N GLU A 14 27.66 29.46 -62.40
CA GLU A 14 26.90 28.28 -62.83
C GLU A 14 27.35 27.05 -62.05
N GLU A 15 28.65 26.88 -61.73
CA GLU A 15 29.12 25.81 -60.80
C GLU A 15 28.61 26.01 -59.40
N PHE A 16 28.55 27.26 -58.92
CA PHE A 16 28.02 27.52 -57.55
C PHE A 16 26.51 27.29 -57.48
N ALA A 17 25.76 27.55 -58.51
CA ALA A 17 24.33 27.28 -58.63
C ALA A 17 24.07 25.79 -58.72
N ALA A 18 24.87 25.02 -59.47
CA ALA A 18 24.78 23.56 -59.59
C ALA A 18 25.08 22.86 -58.24
N SER A 19 26.10 23.33 -57.49
CA SER A 19 26.45 22.75 -56.19
C SER A 19 25.32 22.93 -55.15
N ARG A 20 24.68 24.12 -55.14
CA ARG A 20 23.51 24.37 -54.25
C ARG A 20 22.29 23.52 -54.58
N VAL A 21 22.03 23.27 -55.86
CA VAL A 21 20.94 22.39 -56.31
C VAL A 21 21.20 20.95 -55.92
N ASP A 22 22.46 20.50 -55.99
CA ASP A 22 22.86 19.15 -55.57
C ASP A 22 22.80 18.97 -54.06
N GLU A 23 23.24 19.94 -53.24
CA GLU A 23 23.08 19.92 -51.80
C GLU A 23 21.60 19.91 -51.37
N ALA A 24 20.77 20.73 -52.01
CA ALA A 24 19.33 20.75 -51.75
C ALA A 24 18.62 19.45 -52.20
N ARG A 25 19.12 18.77 -53.22
CA ARG A 25 18.66 17.44 -53.65
C ARG A 25 19.05 16.33 -52.63
N ARG A 26 20.30 16.37 -52.17
CA ARG A 26 20.79 15.40 -51.14
C ARG A 26 20.08 15.60 -49.82
N GLY A 27 19.83 16.86 -49.41
CA GLY A 27 19.03 17.16 -48.22
C GLY A 27 17.61 16.58 -48.29
N ARG A 28 16.90 16.86 -49.42
CA ARG A 28 15.54 16.31 -49.63
C ARG A 28 15.51 14.79 -49.70
N ALA A 29 16.50 14.16 -50.30
CA ALA A 29 16.58 12.67 -50.34
C ALA A 29 16.83 12.07 -48.97
N ARG A 30 17.66 12.71 -48.12
CA ARG A 30 17.89 12.31 -46.74
C ARG A 30 16.64 12.45 -45.88
N ASP A 31 15.93 13.57 -45.98
CA ASP A 31 14.70 13.84 -45.26
C ASP A 31 13.56 12.87 -45.68
N ALA A 32 13.47 12.56 -46.97
CA ALA A 32 12.54 11.55 -47.49
C ALA A 32 12.87 10.14 -46.99
N LEU A 33 14.16 9.78 -46.88
CA LEU A 33 14.60 8.49 -46.31
C LEU A 33 14.27 8.41 -44.83
N LEU A 34 14.51 9.49 -44.08
CA LEU A 34 14.16 9.55 -42.65
C LEU A 34 12.64 9.43 -42.44
N ALA A 35 11.86 10.15 -43.25
CA ALA A 35 10.39 10.04 -43.19
C ALA A 35 9.91 8.62 -43.52
N LEU A 36 10.53 7.96 -44.51
CA LEU A 36 10.23 6.58 -44.85
C LEU A 36 10.55 5.60 -43.70
N VAL A 37 11.70 5.77 -43.06
CA VAL A 37 12.11 4.93 -41.89
C VAL A 37 11.14 5.11 -40.74
N VAL A 38 10.74 6.35 -40.42
CA VAL A 38 9.74 6.64 -39.37
C VAL A 38 8.39 6.01 -39.71
N LEU A 39 7.94 6.13 -40.96
CA LEU A 39 6.68 5.57 -41.43
C LEU A 39 6.68 4.04 -41.37
N LEU A 40 7.77 3.40 -41.81
CA LEU A 40 7.96 1.96 -41.68
C LEU A 40 7.97 1.52 -40.22
N GLY A 41 8.64 2.26 -39.32
CA GLY A 41 8.64 2.01 -37.89
C GLY A 41 7.23 2.08 -37.29
N LEU A 42 6.43 3.09 -37.66
CA LEU A 42 5.04 3.23 -37.24
C LEU A 42 4.13 2.09 -37.77
N VAL A 43 4.32 1.69 -39.00
CA VAL A 43 3.58 0.56 -39.58
C VAL A 43 3.94 -0.76 -38.87
N GLN A 44 5.24 -0.99 -38.63
CA GLN A 44 5.70 -2.19 -37.94
C GLN A 44 5.20 -2.23 -36.48
N THR A 45 5.26 -1.13 -35.74
CA THR A 45 4.74 -1.07 -34.38
C THR A 45 3.22 -1.28 -34.33
N SER A 46 2.48 -0.69 -35.28
CA SER A 46 1.03 -0.91 -35.41
C SER A 46 0.68 -2.36 -35.78
N ALA A 47 1.44 -2.96 -36.69
CA ALA A 47 1.25 -4.36 -37.06
C ALA A 47 1.57 -5.31 -35.91
N LEU A 48 2.66 -5.05 -35.16
CA LEU A 48 3.04 -5.82 -33.99
C LEU A 48 2.00 -5.66 -32.87
N ALA A 49 1.48 -4.44 -32.63
CA ALA A 49 0.43 -4.23 -31.64
C ALA A 49 -0.84 -5.02 -31.97
N ARG A 50 -1.30 -4.98 -33.24
CA ARG A 50 -2.46 -5.77 -33.69
C ARG A 50 -2.23 -7.27 -33.60
N TRP A 51 -1.00 -7.72 -33.91
CA TRP A 51 -0.64 -9.12 -33.80
C TRP A 51 -0.64 -9.57 -32.34
N LEU A 52 -0.07 -8.77 -31.44
CA LEU A 52 -0.10 -9.01 -29.99
C LEU A 52 -1.52 -9.03 -29.44
N ASP A 53 -2.39 -8.09 -29.86
CA ASP A 53 -3.80 -8.07 -29.43
C ASP A 53 -4.58 -9.31 -29.93
N ALA A 54 -4.31 -9.75 -31.17
CA ALA A 54 -4.96 -10.94 -31.73
C ALA A 54 -4.47 -12.27 -31.10
N HIS A 55 -3.25 -12.25 -30.50
CA HIS A 55 -2.65 -13.42 -29.84
C HIS A 55 -2.62 -13.24 -28.31
N ARG A 56 -3.33 -12.26 -27.77
CA ARG A 56 -3.57 -12.17 -26.34
C ARG A 56 -4.34 -13.40 -25.89
N GLU A 57 -3.71 -14.22 -25.07
CA GLU A 57 -4.44 -15.29 -24.39
C GLU A 57 -5.53 -14.68 -23.48
N PRO A 58 -6.67 -15.38 -23.29
CA PRO A 58 -7.74 -14.93 -22.40
C PRO A 58 -7.18 -14.61 -21.01
N GLU A 59 -7.77 -13.62 -20.33
CA GLU A 59 -7.30 -13.05 -19.04
C GLU A 59 -7.05 -14.07 -17.92
N ASP A 60 -7.56 -15.29 -18.03
CA ASP A 60 -7.37 -16.38 -17.06
C ASP A 60 -5.93 -16.95 -17.02
N THR A 61 -5.10 -16.66 -17.99
CA THR A 61 -3.72 -17.15 -18.08
C THR A 61 -2.72 -16.25 -17.35
N PHE A 62 -3.16 -15.14 -16.75
CA PHE A 62 -2.29 -14.26 -15.96
C PHE A 62 -1.71 -14.93 -14.69
N ALA A 63 -2.24 -16.07 -14.27
CA ALA A 63 -1.65 -16.88 -13.21
C ALA A 63 -0.22 -17.36 -13.56
N SER A 64 0.07 -17.59 -14.84
CA SER A 64 1.39 -18.04 -15.31
C SER A 64 2.43 -16.93 -15.42
N TYR A 65 2.02 -15.66 -15.50
CA TYR A 65 2.95 -14.51 -15.41
C TYR A 65 3.47 -14.23 -14.00
N GLU A 66 2.99 -14.96 -13.01
CA GLU A 66 3.50 -14.88 -11.64
C GLU A 66 4.96 -15.36 -11.53
N GLU A 67 5.50 -16.08 -12.49
CA GLU A 67 6.84 -16.71 -12.44
C GLU A 67 7.94 -15.98 -13.23
N LEU A 68 7.63 -14.98 -14.04
CA LEU A 68 8.62 -14.25 -14.84
C LEU A 68 9.30 -13.11 -14.07
N TYR A 69 10.09 -13.49 -13.07
CA TYR A 69 10.98 -12.52 -12.40
C TYR A 69 12.33 -12.45 -13.11
N VAL A 70 12.58 -11.31 -13.71
CA VAL A 70 13.93 -10.94 -14.15
C VAL A 70 14.70 -10.52 -12.90
N LYS A 71 15.89 -11.09 -12.67
CA LYS A 71 16.74 -10.65 -11.54
C LYS A 71 17.00 -9.15 -11.61
N PRO A 72 17.08 -8.42 -10.46
CA PRO A 72 17.27 -6.98 -10.44
C PRO A 72 18.45 -6.49 -11.27
N GLU A 73 19.56 -7.23 -11.29
CA GLU A 73 20.75 -6.90 -12.07
C GLU A 73 20.49 -7.01 -13.58
N THR A 74 19.66 -7.97 -14.00
CA THR A 74 19.27 -8.14 -15.40
C THR A 74 18.28 -7.04 -15.80
N ALA A 75 17.32 -6.70 -14.93
CA ALA A 75 16.39 -5.59 -15.15
C ALA A 75 17.13 -4.26 -15.34
N ARG A 76 18.17 -3.98 -14.51
CA ARG A 76 19.04 -2.80 -14.65
C ARG A 76 19.76 -2.76 -15.99
N ARG A 77 20.26 -3.91 -16.49
CA ARG A 77 20.93 -3.97 -17.79
C ARG A 77 19.95 -3.74 -18.95
N LEU A 78 18.75 -4.31 -18.83
CA LEU A 78 17.71 -4.19 -19.85
C LEU A 78 17.07 -2.79 -19.89
N SER A 79 17.08 -2.06 -18.79
CA SER A 79 16.54 -0.69 -18.71
C SER A 79 17.38 0.34 -19.49
N LEU A 80 18.58 -0.02 -19.96
CA LEU A 80 19.47 0.85 -20.75
C LEU A 80 19.70 2.24 -20.13
N GLY A 81 19.68 2.34 -18.81
CA GLY A 81 19.80 3.59 -18.05
C GLY A 81 18.47 4.25 -17.66
N PHE A 82 17.31 3.77 -18.17
CA PHE A 82 15.98 4.25 -17.79
C PHE A 82 15.45 3.53 -16.53
N ASN A 83 16.29 3.40 -15.50
CA ASN A 83 15.96 2.65 -14.27
C ASN A 83 14.71 3.20 -13.58
N GLY A 84 14.52 4.54 -13.53
CA GLY A 84 13.34 5.15 -12.92
C GLY A 84 12.05 4.73 -13.62
N VAL A 85 12.02 4.76 -14.96
CA VAL A 85 10.85 4.31 -15.74
C VAL A 85 10.57 2.83 -15.52
N ALA A 86 11.62 2.00 -15.44
CA ALA A 86 11.46 0.58 -15.14
C ALA A 86 10.97 0.37 -13.70
N ALA A 87 11.41 1.17 -12.72
CA ALA A 87 10.92 1.15 -11.34
C ALA A 87 9.43 1.52 -11.28
N ASP A 88 9.01 2.59 -11.97
CA ASP A 88 7.61 3.00 -12.10
C ASP A 88 6.74 1.87 -12.69
N TRP A 89 7.26 1.17 -13.69
CA TRP A 89 6.54 0.05 -14.31
C TRP A 89 6.31 -1.10 -13.30
N TYR A 90 7.33 -1.51 -12.53
CA TYR A 90 7.18 -2.53 -11.48
C TYR A 90 6.26 -2.07 -10.36
N TRP A 91 6.33 -0.78 -10.01
CA TRP A 91 5.42 -0.16 -9.06
C TRP A 91 3.96 -0.23 -9.51
N LEU A 92 3.66 0.23 -10.74
CA LEU A 92 2.31 0.14 -11.31
C LEU A 92 1.82 -1.32 -11.39
N ARG A 93 2.71 -2.25 -11.76
CA ARG A 93 2.40 -3.70 -11.75
C ARG A 93 2.04 -4.18 -10.36
N SER A 94 2.72 -3.74 -9.31
CA SER A 94 2.42 -4.13 -7.93
C SER A 94 1.03 -3.65 -7.50
N LEU A 95 0.67 -2.42 -7.83
CA LEU A 95 -0.66 -1.86 -7.58
C LEU A 95 -1.76 -2.60 -8.34
N GLN A 96 -1.56 -2.82 -9.65
CA GLN A 96 -2.49 -3.57 -10.49
C GLN A 96 -2.65 -5.02 -10.02
N TYR A 97 -1.57 -5.65 -9.56
CA TYR A 97 -1.61 -7.01 -9.04
C TYR A 97 -2.49 -7.10 -7.80
N VAL A 98 -2.30 -6.22 -6.81
CA VAL A 98 -3.15 -6.14 -5.62
C VAL A 98 -4.59 -5.81 -6.00
N GLY A 99 -4.81 -4.80 -6.84
CA GLY A 99 -6.14 -4.37 -7.28
C GLY A 99 -6.95 -5.52 -7.91
N ARG A 100 -6.34 -6.29 -8.81
CA ARG A 100 -7.01 -7.45 -9.43
C ARG A 100 -7.33 -8.55 -8.42
N LYS A 101 -6.44 -8.82 -7.45
CA LYS A 101 -6.71 -9.82 -6.40
C LYS A 101 -7.87 -9.39 -5.52
N VAL A 102 -7.98 -8.10 -5.21
CA VAL A 102 -9.10 -7.51 -4.48
C VAL A 102 -10.39 -7.61 -5.29
N GLU A 103 -10.37 -7.24 -6.57
CA GLU A 103 -11.53 -7.28 -7.46
C GLU A 103 -12.06 -8.71 -7.70
N ALA A 104 -11.16 -9.67 -7.85
CA ALA A 104 -11.52 -11.07 -8.08
C ALA A 104 -12.04 -11.78 -6.81
N TYR A 105 -11.79 -11.23 -5.63
CA TYR A 105 -12.17 -11.86 -4.36
C TYR A 105 -13.61 -11.49 -3.98
N GLN A 106 -14.45 -12.51 -3.76
CA GLN A 106 -15.88 -12.35 -3.45
C GLN A 106 -16.18 -12.38 -1.94
N GLY A 107 -15.17 -12.56 -1.10
CA GLY A 107 -15.32 -12.63 0.35
C GLY A 107 -15.02 -11.30 1.05
N GLU A 108 -15.12 -11.30 2.37
CA GLU A 108 -14.68 -10.16 3.19
C GLU A 108 -13.19 -10.29 3.53
N PHE A 109 -12.46 -9.21 3.48
CA PHE A 109 -11.07 -9.12 3.92
C PHE A 109 -10.82 -7.77 4.60
N THR A 110 -9.73 -7.69 5.34
CA THR A 110 -9.26 -6.45 5.98
C THR A 110 -7.78 -6.23 5.66
N LEU A 111 -7.29 -5.00 5.80
CA LEU A 111 -5.85 -4.72 5.63
C LEU A 111 -4.97 -5.47 6.64
N ASP A 112 -5.52 -5.85 7.78
CA ASP A 112 -4.80 -6.65 8.78
C ASP A 112 -4.72 -8.15 8.43
N ASP A 113 -5.57 -8.62 7.52
CA ASP A 113 -5.54 -10.00 7.03
C ASP A 113 -5.89 -10.05 5.53
N MET A 114 -4.89 -9.88 4.69
CA MET A 114 -5.00 -9.99 3.24
C MET A 114 -4.61 -11.38 2.70
N ARG A 115 -4.32 -12.35 3.58
CA ARG A 115 -3.98 -13.74 3.19
C ARG A 115 -5.05 -14.40 2.32
N PRO A 116 -6.38 -14.19 2.56
CA PRO A 116 -7.41 -14.76 1.71
C PRO A 116 -7.33 -14.35 0.23
N LEU A 117 -6.72 -13.19 -0.06
CA LEU A 117 -6.55 -12.69 -1.42
C LEU A 117 -5.49 -13.46 -2.23
N GLY A 118 -4.68 -14.30 -1.60
CA GLY A 118 -3.65 -15.09 -2.27
C GLY A 118 -2.57 -14.25 -2.95
N ILE A 119 -2.20 -13.11 -2.37
CA ILE A 119 -1.17 -12.20 -2.88
C ILE A 119 0.21 -12.77 -2.52
N ARG A 120 0.86 -13.47 -3.46
CA ARG A 120 2.16 -14.14 -3.21
C ARG A 120 3.36 -13.32 -3.69
N ASN A 121 3.21 -12.55 -4.77
CA ASN A 121 4.33 -11.98 -5.51
C ASN A 121 4.54 -10.49 -5.27
N LEU A 122 3.76 -9.87 -4.37
CA LEU A 122 3.86 -8.45 -4.07
C LEU A 122 5.25 -8.05 -3.58
N GLY A 123 5.82 -8.82 -2.65
CA GLY A 123 7.15 -8.56 -2.12
C GLY A 123 8.21 -8.51 -3.22
N ALA A 124 8.16 -9.50 -4.14
CA ALA A 124 9.11 -9.55 -5.24
C ALA A 124 8.96 -8.39 -6.23
N LEU A 125 7.72 -7.97 -6.53
CA LEU A 125 7.46 -6.80 -7.40
C LEU A 125 8.00 -5.51 -6.78
N LEU A 126 7.78 -5.30 -5.48
CA LEU A 126 8.28 -4.13 -4.76
C LEU A 126 9.81 -4.15 -4.66
N GLU A 127 10.42 -5.31 -4.40
CA GLU A 127 11.88 -5.47 -4.39
C GLU A 127 12.50 -5.12 -5.75
N GLN A 128 11.83 -5.45 -6.87
CA GLN A 128 12.28 -5.03 -8.19
C GLN A 128 12.21 -3.51 -8.38
N ALA A 129 11.10 -2.89 -7.98
CA ALA A 129 10.93 -1.44 -8.07
C ALA A 129 12.05 -0.72 -7.30
N VAL A 130 12.27 -1.09 -6.03
CA VAL A 130 13.29 -0.45 -5.19
C VAL A 130 14.73 -0.87 -5.52
N ALA A 131 14.92 -1.97 -6.25
CA ALA A 131 16.24 -2.34 -6.78
C ALA A 131 16.62 -1.45 -7.96
N LEU A 132 15.66 -1.02 -8.75
CA LEU A 132 15.86 -0.11 -9.89
C LEU A 132 15.98 1.33 -9.43
N ASP A 133 15.13 1.77 -8.52
CA ASP A 133 15.18 3.08 -7.87
C ASP A 133 15.18 2.93 -6.34
N PRO A 134 16.35 2.94 -5.69
CA PRO A 134 16.45 2.81 -4.24
C PRO A 134 15.81 3.95 -3.43
N GLN A 135 15.55 5.09 -4.06
CA GLN A 135 14.92 6.25 -3.41
C GLN A 135 13.40 6.32 -3.64
N PHE A 136 12.81 5.29 -4.20
CA PHE A 136 11.37 5.23 -4.46
C PHE A 136 10.56 4.99 -3.18
N THR A 137 10.39 6.03 -2.35
CA THR A 137 9.74 5.95 -1.03
C THR A 137 8.34 5.37 -1.08
N ALA A 138 7.53 5.69 -2.10
CA ALA A 138 6.16 5.19 -2.23
C ALA A 138 6.08 3.65 -2.28
N ALA A 139 7.06 2.97 -2.90
CA ALA A 139 7.11 1.51 -2.93
C ALA A 139 7.39 0.91 -1.55
N TYR A 140 8.26 1.54 -0.75
CA TYR A 140 8.52 1.12 0.63
C TYR A 140 7.32 1.33 1.53
N GLU A 141 6.67 2.51 1.46
CA GLU A 141 5.49 2.84 2.27
C GLU A 141 4.32 1.91 1.99
N PHE A 142 4.03 1.64 0.71
CA PHE A 142 2.98 0.69 0.33
C PHE A 142 3.28 -0.73 0.81
N GLY A 143 4.52 -1.19 0.64
CA GLY A 143 4.95 -2.48 1.15
C GLY A 143 4.86 -2.57 2.67
N ALA A 144 5.17 -1.49 3.38
CA ALA A 144 5.07 -1.41 4.83
C ALA A 144 3.62 -1.53 5.34
N VAL A 145 2.62 -1.12 4.54
CA VAL A 145 1.20 -1.22 4.89
C VAL A 145 0.61 -2.58 4.52
N VAL A 146 0.92 -3.08 3.32
CA VAL A 146 0.23 -4.26 2.76
C VAL A 146 0.94 -5.58 3.11
N LEU A 147 2.28 -5.63 3.02
CA LEU A 147 3.02 -6.87 3.23
C LEU A 147 2.91 -7.47 4.64
N PRO A 148 2.79 -6.71 5.76
CA PRO A 148 2.77 -7.31 7.09
C PRO A 148 1.65 -8.34 7.30
N SER A 149 0.52 -8.17 6.61
CA SER A 149 -0.61 -9.09 6.65
C SER A 149 -0.45 -10.33 5.75
N ILE A 150 0.58 -10.35 4.88
CA ILE A 150 0.85 -11.40 3.89
C ILE A 150 2.15 -12.12 4.25
N ASP A 151 3.26 -11.37 4.30
CA ASP A 151 4.62 -11.81 4.63
C ASP A 151 5.33 -10.71 5.44
N ARG A 152 5.27 -10.84 6.77
CA ARG A 152 5.85 -9.87 7.70
C ARG A 152 7.35 -9.75 7.55
N ASP A 153 8.04 -10.85 7.32
CA ASP A 153 9.50 -10.83 7.19
C ASP A 153 9.93 -10.10 5.91
N ALA A 154 9.19 -10.27 4.83
CA ALA A 154 9.40 -9.48 3.61
C ALA A 154 9.13 -7.99 3.86
N ALA A 155 8.09 -7.63 4.61
CA ALA A 155 7.81 -6.25 4.98
C ALA A 155 8.96 -5.62 5.77
N VAL A 156 9.47 -6.32 6.79
CA VAL A 156 10.61 -5.86 7.60
C VAL A 156 11.84 -5.64 6.72
N ARG A 157 12.22 -6.63 5.89
CA ARG A 157 13.38 -6.52 5.00
C ARG A 157 13.26 -5.34 4.04
N LEU A 158 12.08 -5.15 3.44
CA LEU A 158 11.81 -4.05 2.52
C LEU A 158 11.97 -2.69 3.21
N VAL A 159 11.33 -2.51 4.38
CA VAL A 159 11.39 -1.24 5.13
C VAL A 159 12.79 -0.95 5.65
N GLU A 160 13.51 -1.95 6.16
CA GLU A 160 14.92 -1.80 6.57
C GLU A 160 15.82 -1.40 5.39
N ARG A 161 15.57 -1.92 4.20
CA ARG A 161 16.24 -1.45 2.98
C ARG A 161 15.89 0.01 2.71
N GLY A 162 14.61 0.37 2.78
CA GLY A 162 14.17 1.75 2.62
C GLY A 162 14.88 2.72 3.57
N ILE A 163 15.04 2.33 4.82
CA ILE A 163 15.77 3.10 5.84
C ILE A 163 17.24 3.30 5.46
N ARG A 164 17.90 2.28 4.93
CA ARG A 164 19.31 2.40 4.50
C ARG A 164 19.48 3.32 3.31
N GLU A 165 18.56 3.26 2.35
CA GLU A 165 18.64 4.01 1.09
C GLU A 165 18.09 5.45 1.22
N ASN A 166 17.16 5.69 2.16
CA ASN A 166 16.49 6.97 2.39
C ASN A 166 16.77 7.47 3.81
N GLN A 167 18.05 7.71 4.11
CA GLN A 167 18.48 8.18 5.41
C GLN A 167 17.82 9.52 5.75
N GLY A 168 17.23 9.59 6.95
CA GLY A 168 16.52 10.78 7.42
C GLY A 168 14.99 10.72 7.28
N ASP A 169 14.44 9.76 6.54
CA ASP A 169 12.99 9.60 6.49
C ASP A 169 12.45 8.86 7.73
N TRP A 170 11.98 9.65 8.69
CA TRP A 170 11.41 9.14 9.95
C TRP A 170 10.16 8.26 9.74
N ARG A 171 9.43 8.41 8.62
CA ARG A 171 8.23 7.63 8.33
C ARG A 171 8.53 6.15 8.16
N LEU A 172 9.64 5.82 7.53
CA LEU A 172 10.06 4.43 7.39
C LEU A 172 10.35 3.76 8.74
N TYR A 173 10.93 4.49 9.69
CA TYR A 173 11.11 4.01 11.06
C TYR A 173 9.77 3.85 11.81
N GLN A 174 8.82 4.76 11.57
CA GLN A 174 7.45 4.62 12.10
C GLN A 174 6.82 3.32 11.60
N HIS A 175 6.88 3.04 10.30
CA HIS A 175 6.36 1.81 9.72
C HIS A 175 7.03 0.56 10.32
N LEU A 176 8.36 0.57 10.44
CA LEU A 176 9.10 -0.53 11.07
C LEU A 176 8.66 -0.75 12.52
N GLY A 177 8.51 0.33 13.28
CA GLY A 177 8.02 0.28 14.65
C GLY A 177 6.60 -0.30 14.75
N TYR A 178 5.71 0.09 13.85
CA TYR A 178 4.36 -0.44 13.78
C TYR A 178 4.32 -1.93 13.44
N ILE A 179 5.10 -2.38 12.45
CA ILE A 179 5.20 -3.80 12.07
C ILE A 179 5.66 -4.65 13.25
N HIS A 180 6.70 -4.21 13.96
CA HIS A 180 7.19 -4.91 15.14
C HIS A 180 6.19 -4.90 16.30
N TRP A 181 5.49 -3.77 16.51
CA TRP A 181 4.45 -3.68 17.53
C TRP A 181 3.30 -4.66 17.26
N GLN A 182 2.79 -4.73 16.02
CA GLN A 182 1.76 -5.71 15.64
C GLN A 182 2.20 -7.17 15.88
N ALA A 183 3.50 -7.42 15.73
CA ALA A 183 4.09 -8.75 16.00
C ALA A 183 4.28 -9.06 17.48
N GLY A 184 4.05 -8.10 18.37
CA GLY A 184 4.38 -8.20 19.79
C GLY A 184 5.87 -8.07 20.11
N HIS A 185 6.69 -7.67 19.13
CA HIS A 185 8.14 -7.45 19.27
C HIS A 185 8.40 -6.04 19.82
N PHE A 186 7.98 -5.78 21.06
CA PHE A 186 7.96 -4.43 21.64
C PHE A 186 9.34 -3.81 21.81
N ARG A 187 10.39 -4.62 22.00
CA ARG A 187 11.76 -4.15 22.09
C ARG A 187 12.26 -3.61 20.74
N GLU A 188 11.99 -4.33 19.67
CA GLU A 188 12.31 -3.97 18.29
C GLU A 188 11.48 -2.75 17.85
N ALA A 189 10.19 -2.71 18.21
CA ALA A 189 9.33 -1.55 17.97
C ALA A 189 9.88 -0.30 18.65
N ARG A 190 10.27 -0.40 19.94
CA ARG A 190 10.93 0.67 20.68
C ARG A 190 12.17 1.17 19.94
N ALA A 191 13.07 0.26 19.55
CA ALA A 191 14.32 0.62 18.87
C ALA A 191 14.05 1.38 17.56
N ALA A 192 13.05 0.95 16.79
CA ALA A 192 12.64 1.63 15.57
C ALA A 192 12.11 3.04 15.85
N TYR A 193 11.18 3.21 16.82
CA TYR A 193 10.68 4.55 17.19
C TYR A 193 11.77 5.47 17.74
N GLU A 194 12.70 4.97 18.58
CA GLU A 194 13.85 5.75 19.06
C GLU A 194 14.77 6.18 17.92
N ALA A 195 15.04 5.31 16.96
CA ALA A 195 15.86 5.62 15.81
C ALA A 195 15.18 6.65 14.89
N GLY A 196 13.88 6.50 14.65
CA GLY A 196 13.10 7.45 13.87
C GLY A 196 12.98 8.82 14.54
N ALA A 197 12.80 8.86 15.87
CA ALA A 197 12.72 10.09 16.64
C ALA A 197 13.99 10.96 16.58
N ARG A 198 15.14 10.35 16.24
CA ARG A 198 16.41 11.08 16.03
C ARG A 198 16.54 11.67 14.62
N GLN A 199 15.63 11.35 13.69
CA GLN A 199 15.70 11.87 12.34
C GLN A 199 15.21 13.33 12.29
N SER A 200 15.73 14.08 11.31
CA SER A 200 15.31 15.48 11.12
C SER A 200 13.82 15.54 10.75
N GLY A 201 13.09 16.45 11.36
CA GLY A 201 11.66 16.60 11.12
C GLY A 201 10.77 15.51 11.74
N ALA A 202 11.34 14.59 12.52
CA ALA A 202 10.57 13.60 13.25
C ALA A 202 9.66 14.26 14.29
N PRO A 203 8.38 13.88 14.37
CA PRO A 203 7.46 14.43 15.34
C PRO A 203 7.77 13.93 16.75
N ALA A 204 7.55 14.80 17.75
CA ALA A 204 7.86 14.52 19.15
C ALA A 204 7.15 13.27 19.71
N TRP A 205 5.99 12.91 19.16
CA TRP A 205 5.26 11.73 19.60
C TRP A 205 6.02 10.42 19.38
N MET A 206 7.00 10.35 18.45
CA MET A 206 7.81 9.15 18.26
C MET A 206 8.63 8.80 19.52
N HIS A 207 9.14 9.81 20.26
CA HIS A 207 9.79 9.60 21.55
C HIS A 207 8.82 9.04 22.60
N VAL A 208 7.58 9.54 22.60
CA VAL A 208 6.53 9.06 23.51
C VAL A 208 6.20 7.60 23.21
N MET A 209 6.03 7.25 21.93
CA MET A 209 5.78 5.86 21.51
C MET A 209 6.92 4.93 21.92
N ALA A 210 8.17 5.34 21.70
CA ALA A 210 9.33 4.55 22.12
C ALA A 210 9.33 4.27 23.64
N ALA A 211 9.01 5.28 24.45
CA ALA A 211 8.93 5.11 25.91
C ALA A 211 7.80 4.16 26.33
N GLN A 212 6.63 4.30 25.71
CA GLN A 212 5.47 3.47 26.01
C GLN A 212 5.65 2.00 25.60
N MET A 213 6.35 1.71 24.49
CA MET A 213 6.63 0.34 24.03
C MET A 213 7.35 -0.49 25.10
N ASN A 214 8.27 0.11 25.84
CA ASN A 214 9.04 -0.62 26.85
C ASN A 214 8.20 -1.04 28.09
N ALA A 215 7.29 -0.17 28.51
CA ALA A 215 6.54 -0.38 29.76
C ALA A 215 5.17 -1.05 29.53
N GLN A 216 4.52 -0.77 28.42
CA GLN A 216 3.11 -1.07 28.21
C GLN A 216 2.78 -1.45 26.75
N GLY A 217 3.76 -1.92 25.96
CA GLY A 217 3.61 -2.13 24.51
C GLY A 217 2.40 -2.97 24.08
N GLY A 218 1.98 -3.93 24.91
CA GLY A 218 0.78 -4.75 24.68
C GLY A 218 -0.50 -4.19 25.29
N SER A 219 -0.48 -3.01 25.91
CA SER A 219 -1.68 -2.45 26.56
C SER A 219 -2.65 -1.84 25.54
N ARG A 220 -3.94 -1.82 25.91
CA ARG A 220 -4.99 -1.15 25.09
C ARG A 220 -4.72 0.36 24.97
N ALA A 221 -4.10 0.99 25.96
CA ALA A 221 -3.75 2.41 25.90
C ALA A 221 -2.74 2.70 24.80
N VAL A 222 -1.68 1.88 24.68
CA VAL A 222 -0.70 1.98 23.60
C VAL A 222 -1.35 1.69 22.25
N ALA A 223 -2.18 0.64 22.15
CA ALA A 223 -2.90 0.32 20.94
C ALA A 223 -3.78 1.49 20.48
N ARG A 224 -4.48 2.15 21.40
CA ARG A 224 -5.30 3.34 21.11
C ARG A 224 -4.45 4.48 20.54
N GLU A 225 -3.33 4.81 21.18
CA GLU A 225 -2.43 5.86 20.70
C GLU A 225 -1.88 5.53 19.30
N MET A 226 -1.49 4.27 19.04
CA MET A 226 -1.02 3.83 17.73
C MET A 226 -2.07 4.04 16.65
N TYR A 227 -3.31 3.60 16.88
CA TYR A 227 -4.38 3.74 15.89
C TYR A 227 -4.84 5.19 15.72
N GLN A 228 -4.78 6.03 16.78
CA GLN A 228 -5.00 7.47 16.65
C GLN A 228 -3.95 8.12 15.75
N ARG A 229 -2.65 7.81 15.94
CA ARG A 229 -1.58 8.31 15.08
C ARG A 229 -1.70 7.82 13.64
N MET A 230 -2.10 6.56 13.47
CA MET A 230 -2.39 6.02 12.14
C MET A 230 -3.52 6.80 11.46
N TYR A 231 -4.61 7.08 12.16
CA TYR A 231 -5.73 7.87 11.65
C TYR A 231 -5.31 9.30 11.25
N GLU A 232 -4.57 9.98 12.13
CA GLU A 232 -4.10 11.36 11.91
C GLU A 232 -3.12 11.47 10.73
N GLY A 233 -2.25 10.47 10.56
CA GLY A 233 -1.22 10.44 9.51
C GLY A 233 -1.63 9.78 8.20
N ALA A 234 -2.82 9.17 8.14
CA ALA A 234 -3.25 8.42 6.96
C ALA A 234 -3.56 9.33 5.77
N ALA A 235 -2.81 9.17 4.69
CA ALA A 235 -3.12 9.75 3.39
C ALA A 235 -4.17 8.92 2.63
N ASP A 236 -4.25 7.63 2.89
CA ASP A 236 -5.13 6.65 2.26
C ASP A 236 -6.39 6.41 3.10
N GLU A 237 -7.57 6.39 2.45
CA GLU A 237 -8.85 6.18 3.12
C GLU A 237 -9.02 4.77 3.69
N GLN A 238 -8.41 3.76 3.09
CA GLN A 238 -8.47 2.39 3.62
C GLN A 238 -7.68 2.28 4.93
N VAL A 239 -6.50 2.92 5.01
CA VAL A 239 -5.70 2.99 6.24
C VAL A 239 -6.47 3.74 7.33
N ARG A 240 -7.15 4.84 6.97
CA ARG A 240 -7.99 5.61 7.90
C ARG A 240 -9.16 4.77 8.42
N THR A 241 -9.86 4.06 7.52
CA THR A 241 -10.96 3.15 7.86
C THR A 241 -10.50 2.03 8.79
N LEU A 242 -9.32 1.45 8.53
CA LEU A 242 -8.72 0.45 9.43
C LEU A 242 -8.52 1.03 10.84
N ALA A 243 -7.90 2.20 10.93
CA ALA A 243 -7.65 2.85 12.23
C ALA A 243 -8.95 3.09 13.01
N VAL A 244 -9.99 3.62 12.35
CA VAL A 244 -11.32 3.82 12.95
C VAL A 244 -11.92 2.51 13.44
N THR A 245 -11.86 1.46 12.63
CA THR A 245 -12.37 0.13 12.97
C THR A 245 -11.67 -0.44 14.20
N ARG A 246 -10.34 -0.30 14.30
CA ARG A 246 -9.56 -0.76 15.44
C ARG A 246 -9.79 0.08 16.71
N LEU A 247 -9.97 1.38 16.57
CA LEU A 247 -10.38 2.24 17.70
C LEU A 247 -11.75 1.84 18.25
N ALA A 248 -12.73 1.60 17.37
CA ALA A 248 -14.04 1.10 17.77
C ALA A 248 -13.97 -0.29 18.43
N GLN A 249 -13.11 -1.17 17.96
CA GLN A 249 -12.85 -2.46 18.60
C GLN A 249 -12.31 -2.32 20.03
N LEU A 250 -11.33 -1.43 20.24
CA LEU A 250 -10.79 -1.14 21.58
C LEU A 250 -11.86 -0.56 22.51
N GLU A 251 -12.70 0.35 22.01
CA GLU A 251 -13.81 0.92 22.77
C GLU A 251 -14.79 -0.16 23.20
N SER A 252 -15.21 -1.02 22.27
CA SER A 252 -16.10 -2.15 22.56
C SER A 252 -15.51 -3.12 23.61
N LEU A 253 -14.21 -3.36 23.57
CA LEU A 253 -13.54 -4.20 24.59
C LEU A 253 -13.64 -3.56 25.98
N GLU A 254 -13.44 -2.24 26.10
CA GLU A 254 -13.58 -1.51 27.37
C GLU A 254 -15.04 -1.45 27.84
N GLU A 255 -15.97 -1.26 26.92
CA GLU A 255 -17.40 -1.29 27.25
C GLU A 255 -17.81 -2.65 27.80
N ARG A 256 -17.42 -3.73 27.14
CA ARG A 256 -17.69 -5.10 27.63
C ARG A 256 -17.09 -5.38 29.00
N ASP A 257 -15.89 -4.86 29.29
CA ASP A 257 -15.31 -5.00 30.62
C ASP A 257 -16.11 -4.23 31.68
N ARG A 258 -16.57 -3.01 31.37
CA ARG A 258 -17.46 -2.23 32.26
C ARG A 258 -18.82 -2.93 32.45
N ILE A 259 -19.40 -3.51 31.41
CA ILE A 259 -20.63 -4.28 31.49
C ILE A 259 -20.42 -5.50 32.39
N ARG A 260 -19.34 -6.27 32.19
CA ARG A 260 -19.00 -7.42 33.02
C ARG A 260 -18.89 -7.04 34.50
N GLN A 261 -18.29 -5.91 34.78
CA GLN A 261 -18.19 -5.41 36.16
C GLN A 261 -19.58 -5.16 36.74
N VAL A 262 -20.48 -4.48 36.00
CA VAL A 262 -21.87 -4.25 36.46
C VAL A 262 -22.63 -5.55 36.66
N LEU A 263 -22.48 -6.54 35.75
CA LEU A 263 -23.11 -7.85 35.86
C LEU A 263 -22.59 -8.62 37.07
N ASN A 264 -21.30 -8.59 37.33
CA ASN A 264 -20.69 -9.23 38.50
C ASN A 264 -21.17 -8.60 39.83
N ASP A 265 -21.23 -7.26 39.88
CA ASP A 265 -21.72 -6.52 41.05
C ASP A 265 -23.20 -6.83 41.34
N PHE A 266 -24.02 -6.96 40.26
CA PHE A 266 -25.42 -7.37 40.39
C PHE A 266 -25.52 -8.79 40.90
N ARG A 267 -24.79 -9.71 40.29
CA ARG A 267 -24.77 -11.14 40.70
C ARG A 267 -24.36 -11.32 42.18
N ASN A 268 -23.34 -10.56 42.60
CA ASN A 268 -22.87 -10.61 44.00
C ASN A 268 -23.93 -10.10 45.01
N ARG A 269 -24.77 -9.12 44.59
CA ARG A 269 -25.83 -8.56 45.43
C ARG A 269 -27.13 -9.38 45.41
N ALA A 270 -27.51 -9.87 44.22
CA ALA A 270 -28.82 -10.50 43.98
C ALA A 270 -28.76 -12.05 44.04
N GLY A 271 -27.56 -12.63 44.04
CA GLY A 271 -27.36 -14.08 44.00
C GLY A 271 -27.68 -14.74 42.65
N ARG A 272 -27.99 -13.92 41.61
CA ARG A 272 -28.33 -14.37 40.27
C ARG A 272 -27.86 -13.38 39.23
N CYS A 273 -27.82 -13.80 37.98
CA CYS A 273 -27.65 -12.88 36.85
C CYS A 273 -28.94 -12.06 36.61
N PRO A 274 -28.85 -10.81 36.07
CA PRO A 274 -30.04 -10.09 35.64
C PRO A 274 -30.77 -10.86 34.53
N ALA A 275 -32.11 -10.87 34.56
CA ALA A 275 -32.90 -11.52 33.53
C ALA A 275 -32.94 -10.74 32.23
N ASP A 276 -32.86 -9.41 32.32
CA ASP A 276 -32.75 -8.51 31.19
C ASP A 276 -31.91 -7.25 31.53
N TRP A 277 -31.61 -6.46 30.53
CA TRP A 277 -30.81 -5.22 30.67
C TRP A 277 -31.45 -4.15 31.55
N ARG A 278 -32.81 -4.14 31.70
CA ARG A 278 -33.51 -3.13 32.48
C ARG A 278 -33.16 -3.19 33.96
N GLU A 279 -32.86 -4.39 34.49
CA GLU A 279 -32.51 -4.56 35.88
C GLU A 279 -31.19 -3.88 36.26
N VAL A 280 -30.31 -3.67 35.28
CA VAL A 280 -28.98 -3.08 35.47
C VAL A 280 -28.79 -1.74 34.70
N ALA A 281 -29.83 -1.26 34.01
CA ALA A 281 -29.75 -0.03 33.20
C ALA A 281 -29.28 1.22 33.97
N PRO A 282 -29.67 1.45 35.24
CA PRO A 282 -29.15 2.57 36.02
C PRO A 282 -27.63 2.47 36.24
N GLN A 283 -27.11 1.28 36.51
CA GLN A 283 -25.68 1.04 36.75
C GLN A 283 -24.88 1.16 35.44
N LEU A 284 -25.45 0.67 34.32
CA LEU A 284 -24.83 0.83 32.99
C LEU A 284 -24.73 2.31 32.59
N ARG A 285 -25.74 3.14 32.89
CA ARG A 285 -25.68 4.61 32.70
C ARG A 285 -24.61 5.24 33.58
N ALA A 286 -24.53 4.82 34.84
CA ALA A 286 -23.50 5.32 35.76
C ALA A 286 -22.08 4.94 35.26
N ALA A 287 -21.94 3.81 34.58
CA ALA A 287 -20.71 3.38 33.91
C ALA A 287 -20.47 4.08 32.56
N LYS A 288 -21.27 5.10 32.22
CA LYS A 288 -21.17 5.91 31.00
C LYS A 288 -21.31 5.10 29.70
N LEU A 289 -22.17 4.09 29.68
CA LEU A 289 -22.52 3.32 28.50
C LEU A 289 -23.72 3.95 27.78
N GLY A 290 -23.68 3.97 26.44
CA GLY A 290 -24.82 4.33 25.60
C GLY A 290 -25.90 3.23 25.70
N LEU A 291 -27.13 3.62 26.01
CA LEU A 291 -28.24 2.67 26.10
C LEU A 291 -29.33 3.05 25.10
N ASP A 292 -30.02 2.05 24.59
CA ASP A 292 -31.24 2.25 23.82
C ASP A 292 -32.47 2.52 24.72
N ALA A 293 -33.64 2.68 24.08
CA ALA A 293 -34.91 2.94 24.78
C ALA A 293 -35.35 1.77 25.69
N THR A 294 -34.83 0.56 25.49
CA THR A 294 -35.12 -0.62 26.30
C THR A 294 -34.15 -0.82 27.45
N GLY A 295 -33.10 0.00 27.56
CA GLY A 295 -32.04 -0.09 28.57
C GLY A 295 -30.90 -1.01 28.18
N ALA A 296 -30.89 -1.56 26.98
CA ALA A 296 -29.79 -2.37 26.46
C ALA A 296 -28.59 -1.51 26.04
N PRO A 297 -27.36 -1.88 26.41
CA PRO A 297 -26.17 -1.17 25.98
C PRO A 297 -25.91 -1.37 24.48
N LEU A 298 -25.44 -0.29 23.83
CA LEU A 298 -25.09 -0.25 22.42
C LEU A 298 -23.58 -0.31 22.27
N ASP A 299 -23.11 -1.05 21.26
CA ASP A 299 -21.73 -1.06 20.87
C ASP A 299 -21.36 0.20 20.03
N PRO A 300 -20.07 0.47 19.73
CA PRO A 300 -19.66 1.63 18.92
C PRO A 300 -20.24 1.67 17.49
N SER A 301 -20.81 0.56 16.99
CA SER A 301 -21.54 0.51 15.72
C SER A 301 -23.05 0.70 15.88
N ASN A 302 -23.54 1.08 17.09
CA ASN A 302 -24.94 1.24 17.47
C ASN A 302 -25.78 -0.05 17.41
N VAL A 303 -25.15 -1.21 17.58
CA VAL A 303 -25.81 -2.50 17.70
C VAL A 303 -25.87 -2.90 19.17
N ARG A 304 -26.99 -3.51 19.59
CA ARG A 304 -27.19 -3.95 20.98
C ARG A 304 -26.20 -5.04 21.34
N TYR A 305 -25.57 -4.94 22.52
CA TYR A 305 -24.90 -6.05 23.13
C TYR A 305 -25.89 -7.12 23.56
N VAL A 306 -25.50 -8.38 23.48
CA VAL A 306 -26.27 -9.55 23.91
C VAL A 306 -25.89 -9.95 25.33
N LEU A 307 -26.89 -10.08 26.20
CA LEU A 307 -26.71 -10.61 27.54
C LEU A 307 -26.80 -12.13 27.49
N ASP A 308 -25.72 -12.80 27.90
CA ASP A 308 -25.76 -14.23 28.21
C ASP A 308 -26.14 -14.41 29.68
N THR A 309 -27.39 -14.74 29.96
CA THR A 309 -27.91 -14.94 31.31
C THR A 309 -27.39 -16.19 31.97
N ALA A 310 -26.96 -17.20 31.19
CA ALA A 310 -26.43 -18.46 31.71
C ALA A 310 -24.97 -18.29 32.18
N ALA A 311 -24.12 -17.69 31.34
CA ALA A 311 -22.73 -17.40 31.68
C ALA A 311 -22.59 -16.11 32.53
N CYS A 312 -23.62 -15.28 32.57
CA CYS A 312 -23.59 -13.90 33.11
C CYS A 312 -22.51 -13.06 32.48
N ASP A 313 -22.49 -13.05 31.14
CA ASP A 313 -21.51 -12.39 30.35
C ASP A 313 -22.16 -11.55 29.20
N VAL A 314 -21.36 -10.84 28.45
CA VAL A 314 -21.78 -9.96 27.35
C VAL A 314 -21.03 -10.32 26.07
N SER A 315 -21.76 -10.36 24.96
CA SER A 315 -21.19 -10.55 23.61
C SER A 315 -21.68 -9.48 22.64
N LEU A 316 -21.03 -9.40 21.47
CA LEU A 316 -21.51 -8.56 20.38
C LEU A 316 -22.82 -9.10 19.82
N GLY A 317 -23.74 -8.19 19.43
CA GLY A 317 -24.99 -8.55 18.81
C GLY A 317 -24.84 -8.90 17.32
N GLU A 318 -25.83 -9.59 16.80
CA GLU A 318 -25.91 -9.87 15.37
C GLU A 318 -25.99 -8.55 14.57
N GLY A 319 -25.17 -8.44 13.53
CA GLY A 319 -25.05 -7.21 12.73
C GLY A 319 -24.07 -6.18 13.27
N SER A 320 -23.36 -6.46 14.39
CA SER A 320 -22.25 -5.61 14.85
C SER A 320 -21.14 -5.54 13.80
N LYS A 321 -20.67 -4.32 13.54
CA LYS A 321 -19.52 -4.07 12.64
C LYS A 321 -18.18 -4.12 13.37
N ILE A 322 -18.19 -4.48 14.64
CA ILE A 322 -16.98 -4.54 15.46
C ILE A 322 -16.26 -5.88 15.22
N PRO A 323 -14.96 -5.89 14.84
CA PRO A 323 -14.22 -7.12 14.68
C PRO A 323 -14.14 -7.93 16.00
N THR A 324 -14.25 -9.25 15.90
CA THR A 324 -14.14 -10.15 17.06
C THR A 324 -12.71 -10.60 17.32
N LYS A 325 -11.82 -10.42 16.35
CA LYS A 325 -10.38 -10.79 16.41
C LYS A 325 -9.50 -9.63 16.02
#